data_6ed367eadd76d58d00b9c56e5e532843
#
_entry.id   6ed367eadd76d58d00b9c56e5e532843
#
_cell.length_a   1.000
_cell.length_b   1.000
_cell.length_c   1.000
_cell.angle_alpha   90.00
_cell.angle_beta   90.00
_cell.angle_gamma   90.00
#
_symmetry.space_group_name_H-M   'P 1'
#
loop_
_entity.id
_entity.type
_entity.pdbx_description
1 polymer ?
#
loop_
_entity_poly.entity_id
_entity_poly.type
_entity_poly.pdbx_seq_one_letter_code
_entity_poly.pdbx_strand_id
1 'polypeptide(L)'
;MAGIWILTAKVTSMDNLKKFVDKDNFARHLGVEMLEYSAGKAKARMELKSHHLNSAGTVHGGAIFSLADAVFSVASNSHGTLAMAINVSISFFKSAKAGALIAEGREISINPKLATYLVDVTDEAGNAIALFQGTVYRKKESLGEILK
;
A
#
# COMPACT_ATOMS: atom_id res chain seq x y z
N MET A 1 22.08 16.49 -23.07
CA MET A 1 22.53 15.22 -22.44
C MET A 1 21.93 14.95 -21.05
N ALA A 2 21.51 15.93 -20.27
CA ALA A 2 20.87 15.72 -18.96
C ALA A 2 19.51 14.96 -19.00
N GLY A 3 18.74 15.07 -20.07
CA GLY A 3 17.42 14.47 -20.17
C GLY A 3 17.38 12.93 -20.24
N ILE A 4 18.38 12.30 -20.84
CA ILE A 4 18.46 10.85 -21.02
C ILE A 4 18.76 10.14 -19.69
N TRP A 5 19.63 10.71 -18.86
CA TRP A 5 19.98 10.15 -17.55
C TRP A 5 18.83 10.22 -16.54
N ILE A 6 18.03 11.29 -16.62
CA ILE A 6 16.84 11.45 -15.76
C ILE A 6 15.74 10.46 -16.16
N LEU A 7 15.57 10.20 -17.45
CA LEU A 7 14.57 9.23 -17.95
C LEU A 7 14.95 7.79 -17.56
N THR A 8 16.22 7.41 -17.75
CA THR A 8 16.71 6.07 -17.38
C THR A 8 16.64 5.84 -15.87
N ALA A 9 16.98 6.81 -15.04
CA ALA A 9 16.87 6.70 -13.59
C ALA A 9 15.41 6.55 -13.12
N LYS A 10 14.46 7.27 -13.71
CA LYS A 10 13.03 7.13 -13.43
C LYS A 10 12.47 5.77 -13.85
N VAL A 11 12.84 5.28 -15.03
CA VAL A 11 12.44 3.95 -15.52
C VAL A 11 12.97 2.86 -14.58
N THR A 12 14.24 2.90 -14.20
CA THR A 12 14.83 1.93 -13.28
C THR A 12 14.16 1.96 -11.89
N SER A 13 13.76 3.14 -11.40
CA SER A 13 13.06 3.28 -10.12
C SER A 13 11.65 2.66 -10.17
N MET A 14 10.90 2.86 -11.25
CA MET A 14 9.57 2.28 -11.44
C MET A 14 9.63 0.76 -11.62
N ASP A 15 10.64 0.25 -12.34
CA ASP A 15 10.86 -1.20 -12.50
C ASP A 15 11.16 -1.87 -11.15
N ASN A 16 11.96 -1.23 -10.30
CA ASN A 16 12.22 -1.72 -8.95
C ASN A 16 10.97 -1.70 -8.06
N LEU A 17 10.15 -0.66 -8.16
CA LEU A 17 8.89 -0.60 -7.42
C LEU A 17 7.93 -1.70 -7.89
N LYS A 18 7.85 -1.95 -9.20
CA LYS A 18 7.06 -3.08 -9.74
C LYS A 18 7.54 -4.42 -9.18
N LYS A 19 8.85 -4.67 -9.17
CA LYS A 19 9.42 -5.90 -8.56
C LYS A 19 9.08 -6.01 -7.08
N PHE A 20 9.11 -4.90 -6.36
CA PHE A 20 8.73 -4.83 -4.95
C PHE A 20 7.28 -5.26 -4.74
N VAL A 21 6.35 -4.71 -5.53
CA VAL A 21 4.93 -5.11 -5.53
C VAL A 21 4.78 -6.59 -5.84
N ASP A 22 5.42 -7.08 -6.90
CA ASP A 22 5.30 -8.48 -7.36
C ASP A 22 5.86 -9.50 -6.36
N LYS A 23 6.75 -9.09 -5.45
CA LYS A 23 7.33 -9.94 -4.41
C LYS A 23 6.52 -10.03 -3.12
N ASP A 24 5.46 -9.24 -2.97
CA ASP A 24 4.60 -9.30 -1.78
C ASP A 24 3.69 -10.55 -1.83
N ASN A 25 4.22 -11.64 -1.28
CA ASN A 25 3.52 -12.93 -1.25
C ASN A 25 2.28 -12.91 -0.38
N PHE A 26 2.29 -12.13 0.71
CA PHE A 26 1.16 -12.05 1.63
C PHE A 26 -0.02 -11.29 1.01
N ALA A 27 0.24 -10.13 0.44
CA ALA A 27 -0.78 -9.36 -0.29
C ALA A 27 -1.38 -10.17 -1.45
N ARG A 28 -0.55 -10.91 -2.18
CA ARG A 28 -0.99 -11.80 -3.26
C ARG A 28 -1.87 -12.93 -2.73
N HIS A 29 -1.51 -13.57 -1.62
CA HIS A 29 -2.29 -14.62 -0.98
C HIS A 29 -3.69 -14.14 -0.59
N LEU A 30 -3.82 -12.89 -0.14
CA LEU A 30 -5.09 -12.27 0.19
C LEU A 30 -5.90 -11.83 -1.06
N GLY A 31 -5.30 -11.86 -2.23
CA GLY A 31 -5.94 -11.38 -3.46
C GLY A 31 -5.97 -9.86 -3.58
N VAL A 32 -5.00 -9.18 -2.98
CA VAL A 32 -4.78 -7.74 -3.16
C VAL A 32 -4.25 -7.50 -4.57
N GLU A 33 -4.92 -6.65 -5.31
CA GLU A 33 -4.60 -6.26 -6.67
C GLU A 33 -4.20 -4.79 -6.68
N MET A 34 -2.91 -4.51 -6.93
CA MET A 34 -2.42 -3.14 -7.04
C MET A 34 -2.85 -2.55 -8.37
N LEU A 35 -3.67 -1.49 -8.34
CA LEU A 35 -4.25 -0.87 -9.52
C LEU A 35 -3.35 0.20 -10.11
N GLU A 36 -2.83 1.08 -9.24
CA GLU A 36 -1.95 2.18 -9.65
C GLU A 36 -1.07 2.64 -8.50
N TYR A 37 0.09 3.17 -8.83
CA TYR A 37 1.02 3.77 -7.86
C TYR A 37 1.92 4.80 -8.52
N SER A 38 2.27 5.82 -7.74
CA SER A 38 3.18 6.90 -8.13
C SER A 38 3.88 7.43 -6.88
N ALA A 39 4.70 8.47 -6.99
CA ALA A 39 5.42 9.02 -5.84
C ALA A 39 4.47 9.42 -4.70
N GLY A 40 4.58 8.74 -3.56
CA GLY A 40 3.80 8.98 -2.35
C GLY A 40 2.34 8.52 -2.41
N LYS A 41 1.94 7.76 -3.45
CA LYS A 41 0.56 7.32 -3.65
C LYS A 41 0.49 5.87 -4.12
N ALA A 42 -0.55 5.17 -3.71
CA ALA A 42 -0.90 3.85 -4.24
C ALA A 42 -2.40 3.59 -4.08
N LYS A 43 -2.94 2.74 -4.94
CA LYS A 43 -4.32 2.30 -4.92
C LYS A 43 -4.39 0.81 -5.20
N ALA A 44 -5.17 0.09 -4.42
CA ALA A 44 -5.39 -1.35 -4.58
C ALA A 44 -6.85 -1.71 -4.40
N ARG A 45 -7.20 -2.89 -4.90
CA ARG A 45 -8.51 -3.51 -4.79
C ARG A 45 -8.36 -4.92 -4.20
N MET A 46 -9.31 -5.33 -3.40
CA MET A 46 -9.42 -6.71 -2.91
C MET A 46 -10.87 -7.16 -3.03
N GLU A 47 -11.13 -8.15 -3.87
CA GLU A 47 -12.42 -8.80 -3.96
C GLU A 47 -12.66 -9.68 -2.73
N LEU A 48 -13.79 -9.50 -2.08
CA LEU A 48 -14.13 -10.22 -0.87
C LEU A 48 -14.55 -11.66 -1.15
N LYS A 49 -13.88 -12.59 -0.49
CA LYS A 49 -14.12 -14.03 -0.58
C LYS A 49 -14.37 -14.61 0.82
N SER A 50 -14.84 -15.84 0.90
CA SER A 50 -15.17 -16.50 2.17
C SER A 50 -14.04 -16.49 3.19
N HIS A 51 -12.79 -16.65 2.73
CA HIS A 51 -11.63 -16.65 3.64
C HIS A 51 -11.25 -15.28 4.21
N HIS A 52 -11.89 -14.20 3.73
CA HIS A 52 -11.73 -12.86 4.32
C HIS A 52 -12.73 -12.60 5.45
N LEU A 53 -13.73 -13.48 5.65
CA LEU A 53 -14.80 -13.25 6.60
C LEU A 53 -14.42 -13.75 8.01
N ASN A 54 -14.91 -13.03 9.01
CA ASN A 54 -14.82 -13.42 10.41
C ASN A 54 -15.98 -14.32 10.83
N SER A 55 -16.02 -14.70 12.11
CA SER A 55 -17.08 -15.54 12.67
C SER A 55 -18.49 -14.95 12.59
N ALA A 56 -18.60 -13.63 12.46
CA ALA A 56 -19.89 -12.93 12.28
C ALA A 56 -20.34 -12.84 10.82
N GLY A 57 -19.56 -13.39 9.88
CA GLY A 57 -19.85 -13.33 8.44
C GLY A 57 -19.62 -11.96 7.81
N THR A 58 -18.81 -11.13 8.45
CA THR A 58 -18.35 -9.84 7.91
C THR A 58 -16.86 -9.89 7.63
N VAL A 59 -16.34 -8.96 6.83
CA VAL A 59 -14.91 -8.89 6.55
C VAL A 59 -14.12 -8.78 7.85
N HIS A 60 -13.13 -9.64 8.01
CA HIS A 60 -12.23 -9.62 9.15
C HIS A 60 -11.43 -8.31 9.15
N GLY A 61 -11.32 -7.66 10.32
CA GLY A 61 -10.50 -6.45 10.47
C GLY A 61 -9.05 -6.63 10.02
N GLY A 62 -8.49 -7.84 10.21
CA GLY A 62 -7.17 -8.20 9.71
C GLY A 62 -7.07 -8.17 8.18
N ALA A 63 -8.12 -8.53 7.45
CA ALA A 63 -8.15 -8.44 5.99
C ALA A 63 -8.19 -6.98 5.51
N ILE A 64 -9.00 -6.15 6.16
CA ILE A 64 -9.07 -4.70 5.89
C ILE A 64 -7.72 -4.05 6.20
N PHE A 65 -7.12 -4.36 7.35
CA PHE A 65 -5.80 -3.88 7.75
C PHE A 65 -4.74 -4.26 6.71
N SER A 66 -4.72 -5.50 6.26
CA SER A 66 -3.72 -6.01 5.32
C SER A 66 -3.83 -5.36 3.94
N LEU A 67 -5.06 -5.07 3.47
CA LEU A 67 -5.26 -4.31 2.25
C LEU A 67 -4.69 -2.89 2.37
N ALA A 68 -4.99 -2.21 3.48
CA ALA A 68 -4.46 -0.87 3.74
C ALA A 68 -2.94 -0.87 3.91
N ASP A 69 -2.38 -1.87 4.60
CA ASP A 69 -0.94 -2.02 4.81
C ASP A 69 -0.18 -2.27 3.49
N ALA A 70 -0.74 -3.08 2.58
CA ALA A 70 -0.17 -3.28 1.25
C ALA A 70 -0.08 -1.97 0.46
N VAL A 71 -1.11 -1.14 0.49
CA VAL A 71 -1.11 0.19 -0.14
C VAL A 71 -0.10 1.12 0.54
N PHE A 72 -0.08 1.15 1.87
CA PHE A 72 0.90 1.91 2.66
C PHE A 72 2.34 1.51 2.33
N SER A 73 2.61 0.21 2.23
CA SER A 73 3.92 -0.32 1.86
C SER A 73 4.37 0.18 0.48
N VAL A 74 3.51 0.10 -0.53
CA VAL A 74 3.83 0.55 -1.90
C VAL A 74 4.02 2.07 -1.95
N ALA A 75 3.10 2.84 -1.35
CA ALA A 75 3.19 4.31 -1.32
C ALA A 75 4.48 4.77 -0.63
N SER A 76 4.85 4.16 0.50
CA SER A 76 6.04 4.56 1.27
C SER A 76 7.36 4.16 0.59
N ASN A 77 7.38 3.09 -0.20
CA ASN A 77 8.55 2.66 -0.95
C ASN A 77 8.63 3.25 -2.37
N SER A 78 7.63 4.03 -2.78
CA SER A 78 7.56 4.64 -4.13
C SER A 78 8.64 5.66 -4.43
N HIS A 79 9.33 6.16 -3.40
CA HIS A 79 10.48 7.06 -3.57
C HIS A 79 11.79 6.33 -3.88
N GLY A 80 11.77 4.99 -3.99
CA GLY A 80 12.92 4.20 -4.40
C GLY A 80 13.87 3.78 -3.28
N THR A 81 13.63 4.20 -2.05
CA THR A 81 14.36 3.77 -0.85
C THR A 81 13.50 2.87 0.01
N LEU A 82 14.12 1.89 0.66
CA LEU A 82 13.42 0.98 1.57
C LEU A 82 12.83 1.77 2.75
N ALA A 83 11.54 1.61 2.95
CA ALA A 83 10.80 2.19 4.08
C ALA A 83 10.08 1.08 4.84
N MET A 84 10.20 1.09 6.16
CA MET A 84 9.62 0.08 7.04
C MET A 84 8.69 0.74 8.06
N ALA A 85 7.52 0.15 8.25
CA ALA A 85 6.54 0.63 9.22
C ALA A 85 7.11 0.59 10.65
N ILE A 86 6.91 1.66 11.39
CA ILE A 86 7.27 1.75 12.81
C ILE A 86 6.09 2.05 13.71
N ASN A 87 5.00 2.57 13.14
CA ASN A 87 3.76 2.82 13.87
C ASN A 87 2.60 2.83 12.89
N VAL A 88 1.50 2.19 13.25
CA VAL A 88 0.25 2.21 12.50
C VAL A 88 -0.95 2.25 13.44
N SER A 89 -2.02 2.88 12.99
CA SER A 89 -3.32 2.85 13.62
C SER A 89 -4.41 2.72 12.55
N ILE A 90 -5.51 2.07 12.91
CA ILE A 90 -6.67 1.92 12.04
C ILE A 90 -7.94 2.13 12.83
N SER A 91 -8.90 2.82 12.21
CA SER A 91 -10.28 2.93 12.70
C SER A 91 -11.21 2.28 11.69
N PHE A 92 -12.10 1.42 12.19
CA PHE A 92 -13.12 0.74 11.39
C PHE A 92 -14.46 1.43 11.57
N PHE A 93 -15.11 1.82 10.48
CA PHE A 93 -16.34 2.61 10.52
C PHE A 93 -17.57 1.80 10.15
N LYS A 94 -17.45 0.87 9.21
CA LYS A 94 -18.55 0.09 8.66
C LYS A 94 -18.09 -1.31 8.30
N SER A 95 -18.94 -2.30 8.56
CA SER A 95 -18.72 -3.67 8.11
C SER A 95 -19.08 -3.83 6.63
N ALA A 96 -18.39 -4.76 5.97
CA ALA A 96 -18.72 -5.22 4.63
C ALA A 96 -18.85 -6.76 4.62
N LYS A 97 -19.59 -7.32 3.66
CA LYS A 97 -19.82 -8.78 3.56
C LYS A 97 -19.48 -9.35 2.18
N ALA A 98 -19.59 -8.54 1.15
CA ALA A 98 -19.43 -8.96 -0.24
C ALA A 98 -18.98 -7.76 -1.10
N GLY A 99 -18.68 -8.01 -2.36
CA GLY A 99 -18.18 -7.02 -3.31
C GLY A 99 -16.66 -6.87 -3.20
N ALA A 100 -16.16 -5.68 -3.41
CA ALA A 100 -14.73 -5.39 -3.28
C ALA A 100 -14.49 -4.21 -2.35
N LEU A 101 -13.32 -4.21 -1.71
CA LEU A 101 -12.78 -3.06 -1.00
C LEU A 101 -11.71 -2.38 -1.86
N ILE A 102 -11.69 -1.05 -1.80
CA ILE A 102 -10.72 -0.19 -2.47
C ILE A 102 -9.93 0.53 -1.39
N ALA A 103 -8.61 0.48 -1.46
CA ALA A 103 -7.73 1.25 -0.60
C ALA A 103 -6.95 2.28 -1.42
N GLU A 104 -6.96 3.52 -0.98
CA GLU A 104 -6.21 4.62 -1.58
C GLU A 104 -5.30 5.28 -0.55
N GLY A 105 -3.99 5.21 -0.81
CA GLY A 105 -2.95 5.75 0.05
C GLY A 105 -2.36 7.04 -0.48
N ARG A 106 -2.09 7.98 0.43
CA ARG A 106 -1.41 9.23 0.12
C ARG A 106 -0.44 9.64 1.21
N GLU A 107 0.66 10.22 0.79
CA GLU A 107 1.66 10.82 1.66
C GLU A 107 1.12 12.08 2.32
N ILE A 108 1.32 12.21 3.64
CA ILE A 108 0.94 13.38 4.42
C ILE A 108 2.17 14.22 4.74
N SER A 109 3.28 13.57 5.09
CA SER A 109 4.52 14.22 5.48
C SER A 109 5.70 13.33 5.16
N ILE A 110 6.79 13.93 4.72
CA ILE A 110 8.04 13.23 4.45
C ILE A 110 9.23 14.09 4.86
N ASN A 111 10.22 13.45 5.47
CA ASN A 111 11.55 13.99 5.71
C ASN A 111 12.59 12.89 5.45
N PRO A 112 13.92 13.15 5.57
CA PRO A 112 14.92 12.15 5.24
C PRO A 112 14.82 10.82 5.99
N LYS A 113 14.24 10.82 7.21
CA LYS A 113 14.17 9.63 8.07
C LYS A 113 12.76 9.06 8.25
N LEU A 114 11.75 9.90 8.20
CA LEU A 114 10.36 9.53 8.51
C LEU A 114 9.42 9.98 7.39
N ALA A 115 8.36 9.21 7.18
CA ALA A 115 7.23 9.63 6.37
C ALA A 115 5.92 9.07 6.94
N THR A 116 4.85 9.83 6.82
CA THR A 116 3.51 9.46 7.31
C THR A 116 2.52 9.46 6.16
N TYR A 117 1.65 8.48 6.16
CA TYR A 117 0.66 8.22 5.11
C TYR A 117 -0.71 8.01 5.72
N LEU A 118 -1.75 8.40 4.99
CA LEU A 118 -3.13 8.00 5.24
C LEU A 118 -3.59 7.06 4.13
N VAL A 119 -4.36 6.05 4.51
CA VAL A 119 -5.02 5.14 3.58
C VAL A 119 -6.50 5.08 3.89
N ASP A 120 -7.31 5.55 2.95
CA ASP A 120 -8.77 5.42 3.00
C ASP A 120 -9.18 4.07 2.41
N VAL A 121 -9.99 3.31 3.14
CA VAL A 121 -10.60 2.07 2.63
C VAL A 121 -12.09 2.30 2.45
N THR A 122 -12.57 2.05 1.24
CA THR A 122 -13.98 2.22 0.86
C THR A 122 -14.54 0.94 0.25
N ASP A 123 -15.87 0.81 0.24
CA ASP A 123 -16.55 -0.18 -0.61
C ASP A 123 -16.70 0.35 -2.05
N GLU A 124 -17.25 -0.46 -2.95
CA GLU A 124 -17.47 -0.09 -4.37
C GLU A 124 -18.46 1.06 -4.55
N ALA A 125 -19.32 1.31 -3.57
CA ALA A 125 -20.24 2.45 -3.58
C ALA A 125 -19.62 3.74 -3.02
N GLY A 126 -18.35 3.70 -2.56
CA GLY A 126 -17.64 4.82 -1.99
C GLY A 126 -17.92 5.07 -0.51
N ASN A 127 -18.60 4.15 0.19
CA ASN A 127 -18.79 4.28 1.63
C ASN A 127 -17.49 4.04 2.37
N ALA A 128 -17.17 4.86 3.38
CA ALA A 128 -16.01 4.68 4.22
C ALA A 128 -16.12 3.40 5.06
N ILE A 129 -15.15 2.52 4.92
CA ILE A 129 -15.03 1.27 5.67
C ILE A 129 -14.01 1.43 6.79
N ALA A 130 -12.85 2.00 6.50
CA ALA A 130 -11.79 2.22 7.48
C ALA A 130 -10.88 3.37 7.08
N LEU A 131 -10.20 3.93 8.07
CA LEU A 131 -9.09 4.87 7.89
C LEU A 131 -7.86 4.31 8.59
N PHE A 132 -6.77 4.18 7.85
CA PHE A 132 -5.47 3.71 8.32
C PHE A 132 -4.49 4.89 8.28
N GLN A 133 -3.67 5.04 9.32
CA GLN A 133 -2.55 5.96 9.34
C GLN A 133 -1.29 5.19 9.70
N GLY A 134 -0.24 5.37 8.92
CA GLY A 134 1.04 4.72 9.18
C GLY A 134 2.22 5.67 9.05
N THR A 135 3.24 5.43 9.87
CA THR A 135 4.53 6.12 9.80
C THR A 135 5.62 5.09 9.52
N VAL A 136 6.49 5.40 8.58
CA VAL A 136 7.65 4.58 8.23
C VAL A 136 8.95 5.23 8.66
N TYR A 137 9.93 4.39 8.97
CA TYR A 137 11.33 4.77 8.99
C TYR A 137 11.92 4.52 7.59
N ARG A 138 12.52 5.56 7.02
CA ARG A 138 13.16 5.52 5.70
C ARG A 138 14.62 5.11 5.87
N LYS A 139 14.96 3.96 5.32
CA LYS A 139 16.31 3.42 5.34
C LYS A 139 17.19 4.10 4.28
N LYS A 140 18.50 3.83 4.32
CA LYS A 140 19.44 4.34 3.32
C LYS A 140 19.49 3.46 2.07
N GLU A 141 19.17 2.18 2.22
CA GLU A 141 19.21 1.20 1.14
C GLU A 141 18.15 1.51 0.08
N SER A 142 18.53 1.44 -1.18
CA SER A 142 17.60 1.56 -2.30
C SER A 142 16.85 0.25 -2.54
N LEU A 143 15.68 0.33 -3.16
CA LEU A 143 14.95 -0.87 -3.58
C LEU A 143 15.78 -1.71 -4.56
N GLY A 144 16.58 -1.08 -5.42
CA GLY A 144 17.46 -1.78 -6.37
C GLY A 144 18.53 -2.63 -5.69
N GLU A 145 18.99 -2.23 -4.50
CA GLU A 145 19.97 -3.00 -3.72
C GLU A 145 19.37 -4.22 -3.06
N ILE A 146 18.14 -4.15 -2.55
CA ILE A 146 17.48 -5.23 -1.82
C ILE A 146 16.75 -6.23 -2.73
N LEU A 147 16.48 -5.86 -3.98
CA LEU A 147 15.72 -6.69 -4.95
C LEU A 147 16.63 -7.42 -5.96
N LYS A 148 17.92 -7.46 -5.71
CA LYS A 148 18.92 -8.19 -6.53
C LYS A 148 18.72 -9.69 -6.45
#